data_709bb07d7fcc8a9f9ac30f53fb27f965
#
_entry.id   709bb07d7fcc8a9f9ac30f53fb27f965
#
_cell.length_a   1.000
_cell.length_b   1.000
_cell.length_c   1.000
_cell.angle_alpha   90.00
_cell.angle_beta   90.00
_cell.angle_gamma   90.00
#
_symmetry.space_group_name_H-M   'P 1'
#
loop_
_entity.id
_entity.type
_entity.pdbx_description
1 polymer ?
#
loop_
_entity_poly.entity_id
_entity_poly.type
_entity_poly.pdbx_seq_one_letter_code
_entity_poly.pdbx_strand_id
1 'polypeptide(L)'
;MTYRAAGVDIAAGDALVERIKPLARSTARAGVMGGLGGFAAAFDPRAAGYADPVLLAGTDGVGTKLKLAIETGRHDTVGIDLVAMCVNDLIVHGAEPLFFLDYFAAGQLSVDQAASVISGIAAGCRRAGCALVGGETAELPGLYAAGDYDLAGFAVGAAERGTLLPRGVAPGDTVLGLASSGVHSNGFSLVRRIAAAAGLGWEAAAPFAPAETLGAALLTPTRLYVRPVLALHRAGLLRAAAHVTGGGLPGNLPRVLPAGTAAILDAAGWPLPPVFAWLARAGSVTPEEMLTVFNCGIGMVLIVGDPAGARAVLAAEGETALEIGRVVAADGPPGIRIDLPAGWPG
;
A
#
# COMPACT_ATOMS: atom_id res chain seq x y z
N MET A 1 41.39 6.06 -15.12
CA MET A 1 39.94 5.92 -14.97
C MET A 1 39.65 5.43 -13.55
N THR A 2 38.61 5.95 -12.89
CA THR A 2 38.19 5.53 -11.55
C THR A 2 36.72 5.13 -11.58
N TYR A 3 36.27 4.31 -10.61
CA TYR A 3 34.87 3.88 -10.53
C TYR A 3 33.93 5.08 -10.31
N ARG A 4 34.37 6.05 -9.50
CA ARG A 4 33.67 7.34 -9.31
C ARG A 4 33.51 8.15 -10.61
N ALA A 5 34.55 8.15 -11.48
CA ALA A 5 34.46 8.80 -12.78
C ALA A 5 33.54 8.03 -13.76
N ALA A 6 33.24 6.77 -13.48
CA ALA A 6 32.26 5.96 -14.19
C ALA A 6 30.84 6.11 -13.61
N GLY A 7 30.63 6.96 -12.59
CA GLY A 7 29.32 7.29 -12.05
C GLY A 7 28.90 6.51 -10.80
N VAL A 8 29.84 5.77 -10.16
CA VAL A 8 29.55 5.01 -8.91
C VAL A 8 30.45 5.51 -7.78
N ASP A 9 29.84 6.03 -6.70
CA ASP A 9 30.55 6.58 -5.54
C ASP A 9 30.36 5.69 -4.29
N ILE A 10 31.30 4.78 -4.05
CA ILE A 10 31.30 3.87 -2.89
C ILE A 10 31.22 4.66 -1.56
N ALA A 11 31.92 5.79 -1.45
CA ALA A 11 31.92 6.58 -0.21
C ALA A 11 30.54 7.19 0.07
N ALA A 12 29.77 7.56 -0.96
CA ALA A 12 28.39 8.00 -0.81
C ALA A 12 27.49 6.85 -0.30
N GLY A 13 27.69 5.63 -0.80
CA GLY A 13 27.01 4.43 -0.30
C GLY A 13 27.30 4.18 1.17
N ASP A 14 28.56 4.19 1.58
CA ASP A 14 28.97 4.02 2.98
C ASP A 14 28.36 5.12 3.88
N ALA A 15 28.38 6.37 3.45
CA ALA A 15 27.79 7.49 4.17
C ALA A 15 26.26 7.32 4.35
N LEU A 16 25.57 6.84 3.31
CA LEU A 16 24.14 6.54 3.40
C LEU A 16 23.87 5.44 4.43
N VAL A 17 24.63 4.33 4.40
CA VAL A 17 24.47 3.23 5.36
C VAL A 17 24.61 3.71 6.80
N GLU A 18 25.63 4.51 7.11
CA GLU A 18 25.79 5.08 8.45
C GLU A 18 24.60 5.97 8.86
N ARG A 19 24.08 6.74 7.94
CA ARG A 19 22.96 7.65 8.18
C ARG A 19 21.63 6.92 8.43
N ILE A 20 21.41 5.77 7.80
CA ILE A 20 20.15 5.01 7.93
C ILE A 20 20.16 3.99 9.07
N LYS A 21 21.31 3.61 9.63
CA LYS A 21 21.39 2.70 10.77
C LYS A 21 20.47 3.07 11.94
N PRO A 22 20.40 4.35 12.40
CA PRO A 22 19.46 4.74 13.45
C PRO A 22 17.99 4.58 13.05
N LEU A 23 17.66 4.83 11.78
CA LEU A 23 16.30 4.67 11.24
C LEU A 23 15.87 3.20 11.29
N ALA A 24 16.71 2.30 10.81
CA ALA A 24 16.45 0.86 10.86
C ALA A 24 16.32 0.36 12.32
N ARG A 25 17.22 0.75 13.22
CA ARG A 25 17.13 0.40 14.65
C ARG A 25 15.82 0.87 15.29
N SER A 26 15.28 2.01 14.87
CA SER A 26 14.00 2.54 15.39
C SER A 26 12.79 1.67 15.07
N THR A 27 12.93 0.71 14.16
CA THR A 27 11.88 -0.24 13.77
C THR A 27 12.04 -1.60 14.44
N ALA A 28 13.05 -1.79 15.29
CA ALA A 28 13.38 -3.09 15.89
C ALA A 28 12.18 -3.67 16.66
N ARG A 29 12.00 -4.99 16.55
CA ARG A 29 10.99 -5.76 17.27
C ARG A 29 11.55 -7.09 17.73
N ALA A 30 10.78 -7.81 18.57
CA ALA A 30 11.12 -9.18 18.95
C ALA A 30 11.29 -10.08 17.72
N GLY A 31 12.29 -10.92 17.73
CA GLY A 31 12.65 -11.80 16.63
C GLY A 31 13.80 -11.30 15.76
N VAL A 32 14.10 -10.00 15.73
CA VAL A 32 15.25 -9.49 14.95
C VAL A 32 16.56 -9.93 15.59
N MET A 33 17.43 -10.57 14.77
CA MET A 33 18.75 -11.04 15.17
C MET A 33 19.83 -10.28 14.40
N GLY A 34 20.49 -9.31 15.06
CA GLY A 34 21.55 -8.50 14.44
C GLY A 34 21.07 -7.12 14.00
N GLY A 35 21.77 -6.53 13.02
CA GLY A 35 21.51 -5.18 12.50
C GLY A 35 22.03 -5.01 11.09
N LEU A 36 21.93 -3.79 10.51
CA LEU A 36 22.43 -3.49 9.17
C LEU A 36 23.95 -3.68 9.06
N GLY A 37 24.41 -4.19 7.92
CA GLY A 37 25.83 -4.35 7.57
C GLY A 37 26.29 -5.80 7.42
N GLY A 38 25.43 -6.81 7.67
CA GLY A 38 25.68 -8.21 7.33
C GLY A 38 25.26 -8.53 5.90
N PHE A 39 25.68 -9.67 5.36
CA PHE A 39 25.26 -10.18 4.04
C PHE A 39 23.77 -10.57 4.00
N ALA A 40 23.18 -10.88 5.15
CA ALA A 40 21.77 -11.24 5.29
C ALA A 40 21.25 -10.83 6.67
N ALA A 41 19.94 -10.62 6.76
CA ALA A 41 19.24 -10.43 8.02
C ALA A 41 18.71 -11.77 8.54
N ALA A 42 18.80 -11.98 9.86
CA ALA A 42 18.21 -13.13 10.53
C ALA A 42 17.02 -12.71 11.40
N PHE A 43 15.97 -13.54 11.40
CA PHE A 43 14.78 -13.33 12.20
C PHE A 43 14.33 -14.65 12.85
N ASP A 44 14.08 -14.63 14.16
CA ASP A 44 13.55 -15.76 14.90
C ASP A 44 12.03 -15.62 15.10
N PRO A 45 11.19 -16.38 14.39
CA PRO A 45 9.74 -16.34 14.56
C PRO A 45 9.27 -16.78 15.94
N ARG A 46 10.01 -17.65 16.64
CA ARG A 46 9.65 -18.10 17.99
C ARG A 46 9.82 -16.98 19.01
N ALA A 47 10.89 -16.20 18.89
CA ALA A 47 11.09 -15.01 19.72
C ALA A 47 10.00 -13.94 19.45
N ALA A 48 9.38 -13.96 18.26
CA ALA A 48 8.22 -13.13 17.93
C ALA A 48 6.88 -13.71 18.41
N GLY A 49 6.88 -14.88 19.07
CA GLY A 49 5.69 -15.48 19.70
C GLY A 49 4.99 -16.55 18.87
N TYR A 50 5.56 -17.00 17.74
CA TYR A 50 4.96 -18.02 16.88
C TYR A 50 5.37 -19.44 17.32
N ALA A 51 4.42 -20.36 17.32
CA ALA A 51 4.62 -21.78 17.64
C ALA A 51 4.81 -22.63 16.38
N ASP A 52 3.92 -22.50 15.39
CA ASP A 52 3.99 -23.18 14.09
C ASP A 52 3.68 -22.20 12.96
N PRO A 53 4.60 -21.24 12.67
CA PRO A 53 4.35 -20.20 11.69
C PRO A 53 4.36 -20.72 10.26
N VAL A 54 3.41 -20.22 9.45
CA VAL A 54 3.51 -20.20 8.00
C VAL A 54 4.02 -18.83 7.60
N LEU A 55 5.12 -18.77 6.86
CA LEU A 55 5.67 -17.52 6.36
C LEU A 55 5.00 -17.13 5.05
N LEU A 56 4.66 -15.85 4.94
CA LEU A 56 4.17 -15.23 3.74
C LEU A 56 5.14 -14.13 3.31
N ALA A 57 5.38 -14.02 2.02
CA ALA A 57 6.26 -12.99 1.47
C ALA A 57 5.59 -12.32 0.29
N GLY A 58 5.78 -11.01 0.17
CA GLY A 58 5.32 -10.20 -0.93
C GLY A 58 6.36 -9.16 -1.32
N THR A 59 6.35 -8.79 -2.58
CA THR A 59 7.17 -7.70 -3.12
C THR A 59 6.31 -6.77 -3.94
N ASP A 60 6.56 -5.47 -3.83
CA ASP A 60 5.88 -4.44 -4.59
C ASP A 60 6.78 -3.22 -4.77
N GLY A 61 6.38 -2.32 -5.66
CA GLY A 61 6.99 -1.01 -5.85
C GLY A 61 6.03 0.14 -5.54
N VAL A 62 6.46 1.36 -5.81
CA VAL A 62 5.61 2.56 -5.69
C VAL A 62 5.03 2.95 -7.05
N GLY A 63 5.68 2.57 -8.12
CA GLY A 63 5.28 2.90 -9.48
C GLY A 63 5.50 4.38 -9.82
N THR A 64 4.72 4.89 -10.78
CA THR A 64 4.96 6.23 -11.36
C THR A 64 4.61 7.41 -10.43
N LYS A 65 4.12 7.17 -9.21
CA LYS A 65 4.06 8.17 -8.14
C LYS A 65 5.46 8.70 -7.80
N LEU A 66 6.51 7.88 -7.99
CA LEU A 66 7.91 8.31 -7.82
C LEU A 66 8.27 9.51 -8.69
N LYS A 67 7.74 9.59 -9.93
CA LYS A 67 8.01 10.75 -10.79
C LYS A 67 7.46 12.04 -10.19
N LEU A 68 6.31 11.98 -9.52
CA LEU A 68 5.76 13.12 -8.81
C LEU A 68 6.66 13.51 -7.62
N ALA A 69 7.16 12.55 -6.85
CA ALA A 69 8.09 12.81 -5.76
C ALA A 69 9.39 13.45 -6.26
N ILE A 70 9.93 12.96 -7.38
CA ILE A 70 11.14 13.49 -8.01
C ILE A 70 10.91 14.93 -8.51
N GLU A 71 9.82 15.18 -9.24
CA GLU A 71 9.50 16.48 -9.84
C GLU A 71 9.16 17.54 -8.78
N THR A 72 8.67 17.15 -7.59
CA THR A 72 8.37 18.06 -6.47
C THR A 72 9.48 18.15 -5.43
N GLY A 73 10.52 17.31 -5.51
CA GLY A 73 11.57 17.20 -4.49
C GLY A 73 11.09 16.67 -3.13
N ARG A 74 9.92 15.99 -3.08
CA ARG A 74 9.29 15.46 -1.86
C ARG A 74 9.44 13.95 -1.80
N HIS A 75 10.39 13.45 -1.03
CA HIS A 75 10.78 12.05 -1.03
C HIS A 75 10.40 11.29 0.25
N ASP A 76 9.97 11.98 1.29
CA ASP A 76 9.73 11.44 2.63
C ASP A 76 8.47 10.57 2.75
N THR A 77 7.51 10.71 1.81
CA THR A 77 6.24 9.98 1.86
C THR A 77 6.24 8.69 1.06
N VAL A 78 6.98 8.61 -0.05
CA VAL A 78 6.95 7.45 -0.96
C VAL A 78 7.52 6.18 -0.34
N GLY A 79 8.39 6.30 0.68
CA GLY A 79 8.82 5.16 1.48
C GLY A 79 7.69 4.55 2.30
N ILE A 80 6.72 5.35 2.77
CA ILE A 80 5.51 4.85 3.43
C ILE A 80 4.63 4.11 2.42
N ASP A 81 4.50 4.63 1.20
CA ASP A 81 3.79 3.95 0.12
C ASP A 81 4.38 2.56 -0.14
N LEU A 82 5.71 2.47 -0.27
CA LEU A 82 6.40 1.20 -0.52
C LEU A 82 6.08 0.15 0.54
N VAL A 83 6.18 0.52 1.82
CA VAL A 83 5.86 -0.38 2.93
C VAL A 83 4.38 -0.76 2.90
N ALA A 84 3.47 0.21 2.71
CA ALA A 84 2.04 -0.03 2.70
C ALA A 84 1.62 -1.00 1.58
N MET A 85 2.17 -0.85 0.37
CA MET A 85 1.88 -1.75 -0.75
C MET A 85 2.24 -3.19 -0.41
N CYS A 86 3.42 -3.43 0.19
CA CYS A 86 3.86 -4.77 0.55
C CYS A 86 3.10 -5.36 1.76
N VAL A 87 2.95 -4.60 2.85
CA VAL A 87 2.41 -5.17 4.10
C VAL A 87 0.90 -5.31 4.08
N ASN A 88 0.18 -4.45 3.34
CA ASN A 88 -1.26 -4.60 3.17
C ASN A 88 -1.60 -5.91 2.43
N ASP A 89 -0.75 -6.36 1.51
CA ASP A 89 -0.91 -7.64 0.82
C ASP A 89 -0.64 -8.85 1.72
N LEU A 90 0.19 -8.70 2.76
CA LEU A 90 0.38 -9.77 3.76
C LEU A 90 -0.83 -9.93 4.67
N ILE A 91 -1.39 -8.82 5.16
CA ILE A 91 -2.48 -8.86 6.14
C ILE A 91 -3.80 -9.36 5.56
N VAL A 92 -4.02 -9.26 4.25
CA VAL A 92 -5.22 -9.85 3.60
C VAL A 92 -5.25 -11.38 3.70
N HIS A 93 -4.09 -11.98 3.95
CA HIS A 93 -3.95 -13.41 4.26
C HIS A 93 -3.95 -13.70 5.77
N GLY A 94 -4.14 -12.71 6.64
CA GLY A 94 -4.07 -12.85 8.09
C GLY A 94 -2.64 -12.91 8.64
N ALA A 95 -1.62 -12.61 7.82
CA ALA A 95 -0.24 -12.63 8.24
C ALA A 95 0.20 -11.30 8.86
N GLU A 96 0.81 -11.35 10.04
CA GLU A 96 1.43 -10.20 10.68
C GLU A 96 2.77 -9.90 10.00
N PRO A 97 3.01 -8.66 9.52
CA PRO A 97 4.30 -8.27 8.97
C PRO A 97 5.41 -8.36 10.04
N LEU A 98 6.48 -9.09 9.75
CA LEU A 98 7.60 -9.31 10.67
C LEU A 98 8.78 -8.42 10.36
N PHE A 99 9.22 -8.43 9.10
CA PHE A 99 10.34 -7.64 8.65
C PHE A 99 10.21 -7.21 7.19
N PHE A 100 10.99 -6.21 6.85
CA PHE A 100 10.99 -5.53 5.56
C PHE A 100 12.43 -5.34 5.06
N LEU A 101 12.62 -5.46 3.76
CA LEU A 101 13.84 -5.08 3.04
C LEU A 101 13.44 -4.17 1.87
N ASP A 102 14.32 -3.24 1.51
CA ASP A 102 14.14 -2.36 0.37
C ASP A 102 15.26 -2.50 -0.66
N TYR A 103 14.94 -2.19 -1.90
CA TYR A 103 15.90 -1.96 -2.97
C TYR A 103 15.71 -0.55 -3.49
N PHE A 104 16.75 0.27 -3.34
CA PHE A 104 16.81 1.63 -3.86
C PHE A 104 17.80 1.66 -5.03
N ALA A 105 17.30 1.91 -6.24
CA ALA A 105 18.11 2.01 -7.44
C ALA A 105 18.04 3.45 -8.01
N ALA A 106 19.18 4.08 -8.26
CA ALA A 106 19.25 5.44 -8.79
C ALA A 106 20.23 5.56 -9.95
N GLY A 107 20.03 6.57 -10.81
CA GLY A 107 21.01 6.90 -11.84
C GLY A 107 22.30 7.46 -11.25
N GLN A 108 22.16 8.26 -10.20
CA GLN A 108 23.23 8.80 -9.36
C GLN A 108 22.73 8.91 -7.94
N LEU A 109 23.51 8.43 -6.97
CA LEU A 109 23.12 8.44 -5.57
C LEU A 109 23.23 9.86 -4.98
N SER A 110 22.09 10.38 -4.51
CA SER A 110 22.01 11.51 -3.59
C SER A 110 21.75 10.97 -2.18
N VAL A 111 22.71 11.12 -1.27
CA VAL A 111 22.60 10.63 0.11
C VAL A 111 21.40 11.25 0.83
N ASP A 112 21.13 12.53 0.60
CA ASP A 112 20.00 13.22 1.24
C ASP A 112 18.65 12.72 0.72
N GLN A 113 18.53 12.53 -0.60
CA GLN A 113 17.32 12.00 -1.24
C GLN A 113 17.05 10.57 -0.77
N ALA A 114 18.04 9.68 -0.82
CA ALA A 114 17.93 8.29 -0.39
C ALA A 114 17.60 8.20 1.11
N ALA A 115 18.26 8.97 1.96
CA ALA A 115 17.98 9.02 3.39
C ALA A 115 16.54 9.50 3.68
N SER A 116 16.02 10.46 2.90
CA SER A 116 14.63 10.92 3.01
C SER A 116 13.65 9.79 2.67
N VAL A 117 13.86 9.08 1.56
CA VAL A 117 13.04 7.91 1.18
C VAL A 117 13.08 6.84 2.28
N ILE A 118 14.28 6.47 2.76
CA ILE A 118 14.44 5.43 3.77
C ILE A 118 13.85 5.87 5.13
N SER A 119 13.85 7.17 5.43
CA SER A 119 13.10 7.70 6.58
C SER A 119 11.60 7.41 6.47
N GLY A 120 11.03 7.58 5.28
CA GLY A 120 9.64 7.18 4.97
C GLY A 120 9.42 5.68 5.14
N ILE A 121 10.34 4.85 4.64
CA ILE A 121 10.29 3.39 4.81
C ILE A 121 10.28 3.03 6.30
N ALA A 122 11.21 3.59 7.09
CA ALA A 122 11.26 3.35 8.53
C ALA A 122 9.99 3.82 9.26
N ALA A 123 9.39 4.94 8.83
CA ALA A 123 8.12 5.42 9.36
C ALA A 123 6.96 4.45 9.03
N GLY A 124 6.91 3.95 7.80
CA GLY A 124 5.97 2.91 7.39
C GLY A 124 6.14 1.62 8.21
N CYS A 125 7.36 1.14 8.37
CA CYS A 125 7.68 -0.06 9.15
C CYS A 125 7.25 0.08 10.62
N ARG A 126 7.54 1.21 11.27
CA ARG A 126 7.06 1.46 12.65
C ARG A 126 5.54 1.42 12.76
N ARG A 127 4.84 2.03 11.81
CA ARG A 127 3.36 2.03 11.77
C ARG A 127 2.79 0.64 11.48
N ALA A 128 3.47 -0.15 10.66
CA ALA A 128 3.11 -1.54 10.38
C ALA A 128 3.50 -2.52 11.49
N GLY A 129 4.39 -2.12 12.42
CA GLY A 129 4.91 -3.00 13.46
C GLY A 129 5.93 -4.02 12.93
N CYS A 130 6.55 -3.79 11.77
CA CYS A 130 7.60 -4.64 11.21
C CYS A 130 8.97 -3.97 11.29
N ALA A 131 10.04 -4.77 11.24
CA ALA A 131 11.41 -4.27 11.33
C ALA A 131 12.03 -4.07 9.94
N LEU A 132 12.64 -2.91 9.69
CA LEU A 132 13.53 -2.72 8.55
C LEU A 132 14.87 -3.38 8.88
N VAL A 133 15.12 -4.54 8.31
CA VAL A 133 16.27 -5.40 8.68
C VAL A 133 17.41 -5.37 7.68
N GLY A 134 17.20 -4.83 6.50
CA GLY A 134 18.19 -4.76 5.43
C GLY A 134 17.65 -4.08 4.19
N GLY A 135 18.44 -4.07 3.16
CA GLY A 135 18.13 -3.52 1.87
C GLY A 135 19.37 -3.44 0.98
N GLU A 136 19.22 -2.88 -0.21
CA GLU A 136 20.28 -2.67 -1.16
C GLU A 136 20.16 -1.26 -1.75
N THR A 137 21.29 -0.60 -1.97
CA THR A 137 21.36 0.67 -2.68
C THR A 137 22.28 0.52 -3.88
N ALA A 138 21.74 0.75 -5.08
CA ALA A 138 22.49 0.59 -6.32
C ALA A 138 22.55 1.91 -7.11
N GLU A 139 23.75 2.28 -7.54
CA GLU A 139 23.96 3.31 -8.58
C GLU A 139 24.04 2.63 -9.94
N LEU A 140 23.15 3.01 -10.85
CA LEU A 140 22.98 2.42 -12.17
C LEU A 140 23.06 3.53 -13.26
N PRO A 141 24.25 4.15 -13.43
CA PRO A 141 24.42 5.21 -14.41
C PRO A 141 24.14 4.70 -15.83
N GLY A 142 23.31 5.42 -16.56
CA GLY A 142 22.86 5.04 -17.91
C GLY A 142 21.61 4.15 -17.95
N LEU A 143 21.22 3.50 -16.86
CA LEU A 143 19.93 2.81 -16.75
C LEU A 143 18.84 3.80 -16.28
N TYR A 144 19.14 4.59 -15.26
CA TYR A 144 18.28 5.70 -14.80
C TYR A 144 18.95 7.04 -15.14
N ALA A 145 18.12 8.06 -15.38
CA ALA A 145 18.61 9.43 -15.53
C ALA A 145 19.13 9.96 -14.18
N ALA A 146 20.00 10.97 -14.21
CA ALA A 146 20.44 11.65 -12.99
C ALA A 146 19.23 12.26 -12.27
N GLY A 147 19.11 11.98 -10.96
CA GLY A 147 17.97 12.39 -10.12
C GLY A 147 16.77 11.43 -10.14
N ASP A 148 16.70 10.51 -11.10
CA ASP A 148 15.67 9.46 -11.12
C ASP A 148 16.12 8.29 -10.24
N TYR A 149 15.12 7.67 -9.58
CA TYR A 149 15.29 6.45 -8.79
C TYR A 149 14.05 5.55 -8.88
N ASP A 150 14.24 4.30 -8.56
CA ASP A 150 13.17 3.31 -8.41
C ASP A 150 13.27 2.60 -7.05
N LEU A 151 12.14 2.07 -6.60
CA LEU A 151 12.00 1.42 -5.30
C LEU A 151 11.31 0.08 -5.47
N ALA A 152 11.88 -0.95 -4.84
CA ALA A 152 11.18 -2.20 -4.60
C ALA A 152 11.24 -2.55 -3.11
N GLY A 153 10.12 -3.02 -2.56
CA GLY A 153 10.01 -3.51 -1.20
C GLY A 153 9.81 -5.01 -1.19
N PHE A 154 10.32 -5.66 -0.15
CA PHE A 154 10.10 -7.06 0.13
C PHE A 154 9.71 -7.21 1.60
N ALA A 155 8.49 -7.66 1.85
CA ALA A 155 7.97 -7.89 3.19
C ALA A 155 7.80 -9.37 3.46
N VAL A 156 8.13 -9.78 4.67
CA VAL A 156 7.84 -11.13 5.19
C VAL A 156 6.97 -11.01 6.42
N GLY A 157 5.89 -11.76 6.43
CA GLY A 157 4.97 -11.90 7.55
C GLY A 157 4.79 -13.36 7.95
N ALA A 158 4.11 -13.57 9.06
CA ALA A 158 3.74 -14.89 9.52
C ALA A 158 2.30 -14.94 10.03
N ALA A 159 1.70 -16.11 9.87
CA ALA A 159 0.45 -16.50 10.52
C ALA A 159 0.62 -17.90 11.13
N GLU A 160 -0.08 -18.20 12.23
CA GLU A 160 -0.11 -19.56 12.75
C GLU A 160 -0.80 -20.49 11.74
N ARG A 161 -0.31 -21.73 11.63
CA ARG A 161 -0.92 -22.71 10.75
C ARG A 161 -2.40 -22.90 11.05
N GLY A 162 -3.25 -22.89 10.02
CA GLY A 162 -4.70 -23.02 10.15
C GLY A 162 -5.46 -21.71 10.39
N THR A 163 -4.75 -20.56 10.48
CA THR A 163 -5.41 -19.25 10.62
C THR A 163 -5.44 -18.40 9.34
N LEU A 164 -4.85 -18.89 8.25
CA LEU A 164 -4.77 -18.17 6.98
C LEU A 164 -6.15 -17.84 6.39
N LEU A 165 -6.22 -16.71 5.73
CA LEU A 165 -7.39 -16.22 4.96
C LEU A 165 -7.17 -16.43 3.44
N PRO A 166 -8.26 -16.53 2.63
CA PRO A 166 -9.67 -16.46 3.01
C PRO A 166 -10.17 -17.77 3.64
N ARG A 167 -11.21 -17.69 4.49
CA ARG A 167 -11.85 -18.87 5.09
C ARG A 167 -13.34 -18.64 5.38
N GLY A 168 -14.20 -19.60 5.03
CA GLY A 168 -15.60 -19.60 5.41
C GLY A 168 -16.44 -18.48 4.80
N VAL A 169 -16.00 -17.87 3.71
CA VAL A 169 -16.81 -16.90 2.96
C VAL A 169 -18.04 -17.60 2.39
N ALA A 170 -19.22 -17.02 2.60
CA ALA A 170 -20.50 -17.59 2.19
C ALA A 170 -21.50 -16.52 1.75
N PRO A 171 -22.50 -16.89 0.94
CA PRO A 171 -23.62 -16.00 0.64
C PRO A 171 -24.29 -15.50 1.94
N GLY A 172 -24.63 -14.22 1.97
CA GLY A 172 -25.17 -13.53 3.15
C GLY A 172 -24.11 -12.77 3.95
N ASP A 173 -22.80 -12.99 3.72
CA ASP A 173 -21.75 -12.22 4.36
C ASP A 173 -21.80 -10.76 3.95
N THR A 174 -21.51 -9.88 4.91
CA THR A 174 -21.42 -8.45 4.70
C THR A 174 -20.04 -8.08 4.15
N VAL A 175 -20.02 -7.19 3.17
CA VAL A 175 -18.81 -6.56 2.65
C VAL A 175 -18.67 -5.18 3.27
N LEU A 176 -17.60 -5.01 4.06
CA LEU A 176 -17.24 -3.73 4.67
C LEU A 176 -16.07 -3.12 3.91
N GLY A 177 -16.08 -1.78 3.77
CA GLY A 177 -14.99 -1.00 3.19
C GLY A 177 -14.30 -0.15 4.24
N LEU A 178 -12.97 -0.09 4.20
CA LEU A 178 -12.19 0.90 4.93
C LEU A 178 -11.72 1.98 3.95
N ALA A 179 -11.90 3.24 4.36
CA ALA A 179 -11.59 4.39 3.52
C ALA A 179 -10.10 4.43 3.12
N SER A 180 -9.83 4.84 1.88
CA SER A 180 -8.49 5.19 1.43
C SER A 180 -8.10 6.59 1.94
N SER A 181 -6.79 6.89 1.91
CA SER A 181 -6.25 8.24 2.18
C SER A 181 -6.22 9.13 0.93
N GLY A 182 -6.68 8.62 -0.21
CA GLY A 182 -6.59 9.25 -1.53
C GLY A 182 -6.27 8.22 -2.61
N VAL A 183 -5.50 8.63 -3.60
CA VAL A 183 -5.16 7.78 -4.77
C VAL A 183 -4.33 6.55 -4.39
N HIS A 184 -3.62 6.60 -3.26
CA HIS A 184 -2.61 5.61 -2.84
C HIS A 184 -1.41 5.60 -3.79
N SER A 185 -1.03 4.43 -4.34
CA SER A 185 0.12 4.32 -5.25
C SER A 185 -0.25 3.85 -6.67
N ASN A 186 -1.54 3.68 -6.97
CA ASN A 186 -1.99 3.15 -8.25
C ASN A 186 -2.57 4.26 -9.14
N GLY A 187 -2.47 4.08 -10.47
CA GLY A 187 -3.07 4.98 -11.45
C GLY A 187 -2.29 6.28 -11.71
N PHE A 188 -1.09 6.47 -11.18
CA PHE A 188 -0.34 7.73 -11.29
C PHE A 188 0.10 8.09 -12.71
N SER A 189 0.22 7.14 -13.62
CA SER A 189 0.43 7.45 -15.04
C SER A 189 -0.74 8.25 -15.61
N LEU A 190 -1.98 7.85 -15.27
CA LEU A 190 -3.19 8.56 -15.67
C LEU A 190 -3.34 9.90 -14.92
N VAL A 191 -3.11 9.93 -13.60
CA VAL A 191 -3.13 11.16 -12.79
C VAL A 191 -2.22 12.24 -13.38
N ARG A 192 -0.96 11.89 -13.70
CA ARG A 192 0.01 12.82 -14.28
C ARG A 192 -0.44 13.33 -15.64
N ARG A 193 -1.00 12.47 -16.47
CA ARG A 193 -1.54 12.85 -17.78
C ARG A 193 -2.75 13.79 -17.65
N ILE A 194 -3.65 13.54 -16.69
CA ILE A 194 -4.81 14.40 -16.42
C ILE A 194 -4.35 15.77 -15.92
N ALA A 195 -3.41 15.84 -14.97
CA ALA A 195 -2.88 17.11 -14.48
C ALA A 195 -2.25 17.94 -15.60
N ALA A 196 -1.43 17.30 -16.44
CA ALA A 196 -0.82 17.96 -17.61
C ALA A 196 -1.88 18.47 -18.61
N ALA A 197 -2.89 17.67 -18.93
CA ALA A 197 -3.98 18.06 -19.83
C ALA A 197 -4.85 19.20 -19.26
N ALA A 198 -4.99 19.26 -17.94
CA ALA A 198 -5.66 20.37 -17.24
C ALA A 198 -4.79 21.64 -17.12
N GLY A 199 -3.55 21.63 -17.61
CA GLY A 199 -2.61 22.76 -17.51
C GLY A 199 -2.14 23.04 -16.08
N LEU A 200 -2.20 22.06 -15.17
CA LEU A 200 -1.84 22.24 -13.76
C LEU A 200 -0.40 21.75 -13.50
N GLY A 201 0.43 22.66 -12.98
CA GLY A 201 1.72 22.31 -12.39
C GLY A 201 1.55 21.80 -10.95
N TRP A 202 2.57 21.12 -10.42
CA TRP A 202 2.52 20.51 -9.08
C TRP A 202 2.40 21.52 -7.93
N GLU A 203 2.86 22.77 -8.15
CA GLU A 203 2.76 23.85 -7.18
C GLU A 203 1.43 24.63 -7.24
N ALA A 204 0.57 24.34 -8.22
CA ALA A 204 -0.77 24.91 -8.27
C ALA A 204 -1.62 24.40 -7.11
N ALA A 205 -2.58 25.19 -6.66
CA ALA A 205 -3.56 24.74 -5.66
C ALA A 205 -4.33 23.51 -6.19
N ALA A 206 -4.49 22.49 -5.36
CA ALA A 206 -5.21 21.29 -5.73
C ALA A 206 -6.71 21.60 -5.89
N PRO A 207 -7.35 21.32 -7.05
CA PRO A 207 -8.78 21.65 -7.26
C PRO A 207 -9.73 20.96 -6.27
N PHE A 208 -9.28 19.86 -5.66
CA PHE A 208 -10.02 19.04 -4.69
C PHE A 208 -9.59 19.30 -3.23
N ALA A 209 -8.51 20.03 -3.02
CA ALA A 209 -7.96 20.41 -1.71
C ALA A 209 -7.24 21.78 -1.80
N PRO A 210 -7.96 22.91 -1.95
CA PRO A 210 -7.36 24.21 -2.29
C PRO A 210 -6.37 24.77 -1.28
N ALA A 211 -6.32 24.23 -0.07
CA ALA A 211 -5.34 24.60 0.96
C ALA A 211 -3.96 23.95 0.75
N GLU A 212 -3.84 23.01 -0.18
CA GLU A 212 -2.62 22.28 -0.48
C GLU A 212 -2.21 22.47 -1.94
N THR A 213 -0.92 22.29 -2.24
CA THR A 213 -0.49 22.18 -3.64
C THR A 213 -0.93 20.83 -4.22
N LEU A 214 -1.13 20.78 -5.53
CA LEU A 214 -1.52 19.55 -6.23
C LEU A 214 -0.54 18.41 -5.96
N GLY A 215 0.76 18.71 -5.99
CA GLY A 215 1.80 17.74 -5.70
C GLY A 215 1.72 17.22 -4.26
N ALA A 216 1.52 18.08 -3.27
CA ALA A 216 1.39 17.69 -1.87
C ALA A 216 0.18 16.79 -1.64
N ALA A 217 -1.00 17.21 -2.13
CA ALA A 217 -2.25 16.47 -1.98
C ALA A 217 -2.19 15.08 -2.64
N LEU A 218 -1.56 14.98 -3.83
CA LEU A 218 -1.40 13.70 -4.54
C LEU A 218 -0.32 12.79 -3.94
N LEU A 219 0.66 13.35 -3.21
CA LEU A 219 1.70 12.58 -2.51
C LEU A 219 1.23 12.05 -1.14
N THR A 220 -0.02 12.30 -0.73
CA THR A 220 -0.59 11.66 0.46
C THR A 220 -0.30 10.15 0.42
N PRO A 221 0.35 9.59 1.48
CA PRO A 221 0.78 8.19 1.46
C PRO A 221 -0.37 7.20 1.45
N THR A 222 -0.13 6.04 0.87
CA THR A 222 -0.99 4.86 0.99
C THR A 222 -1.24 4.53 2.45
N ARG A 223 -2.49 4.26 2.78
CA ARG A 223 -2.91 3.94 4.14
C ARG A 223 -2.44 2.54 4.54
N LEU A 224 -1.94 2.43 5.76
CA LEU A 224 -1.58 1.18 6.41
C LEU A 224 -2.78 0.64 7.20
N TYR A 225 -3.26 -0.55 6.87
CA TYR A 225 -4.43 -1.19 7.48
C TYR A 225 -4.04 -2.31 8.46
N VAL A 226 -2.75 -2.45 8.78
CA VAL A 226 -2.20 -3.59 9.53
C VAL A 226 -2.91 -3.80 10.86
N ARG A 227 -3.00 -2.76 11.70
CA ARG A 227 -3.56 -2.89 13.05
C ARG A 227 -5.04 -3.30 13.04
N PRO A 228 -5.96 -2.58 12.37
CA PRO A 228 -7.38 -2.90 12.40
C PRO A 228 -7.70 -4.26 11.75
N VAL A 229 -7.03 -4.60 10.63
CA VAL A 229 -7.28 -5.88 9.95
C VAL A 229 -6.81 -7.05 10.81
N LEU A 230 -5.62 -6.97 11.41
CA LEU A 230 -5.14 -8.03 12.31
C LEU A 230 -5.93 -8.12 13.61
N ALA A 231 -6.41 -7.00 14.15
CA ALA A 231 -7.32 -7.03 15.32
C ALA A 231 -8.60 -7.80 15.01
N LEU A 232 -9.21 -7.52 13.86
CA LEU A 232 -10.41 -8.22 13.40
C LEU A 232 -10.14 -9.72 13.13
N HIS A 233 -8.99 -10.02 12.52
CA HIS A 233 -8.56 -11.40 12.28
C HIS A 233 -8.36 -12.17 13.59
N ARG A 234 -7.65 -11.60 14.57
CA ARG A 234 -7.43 -12.20 15.90
C ARG A 234 -8.73 -12.41 16.68
N ALA A 235 -9.73 -11.55 16.48
CA ALA A 235 -11.07 -11.73 17.02
C ALA A 235 -11.87 -12.88 16.36
N GLY A 236 -11.35 -13.48 15.27
CA GLY A 236 -12.03 -14.55 14.54
C GLY A 236 -13.21 -14.08 13.69
N LEU A 237 -13.37 -12.78 13.48
CA LEU A 237 -14.52 -12.18 12.79
C LEU A 237 -14.26 -11.94 11.30
N LEU A 238 -13.00 -11.99 10.83
CA LEU A 238 -12.62 -11.77 9.45
C LEU A 238 -12.63 -13.09 8.66
N ARG A 239 -13.39 -13.13 7.56
CA ARG A 239 -13.46 -14.27 6.64
C ARG A 239 -12.53 -14.10 5.44
N ALA A 240 -12.45 -12.89 4.92
CA ALA A 240 -11.54 -12.52 3.83
C ALA A 240 -11.26 -11.02 3.86
N ALA A 241 -10.15 -10.62 3.27
CA ALA A 241 -9.82 -9.23 3.02
C ALA A 241 -9.21 -9.07 1.62
N ALA A 242 -9.39 -7.90 1.01
CA ALA A 242 -8.79 -7.55 -0.28
C ALA A 242 -8.21 -6.14 -0.22
N HIS A 243 -6.93 -5.99 -0.54
CA HIS A 243 -6.27 -4.70 -0.72
C HIS A 243 -6.62 -4.16 -2.12
N VAL A 244 -7.17 -2.95 -2.19
CA VAL A 244 -7.62 -2.36 -3.44
C VAL A 244 -6.45 -1.60 -4.09
N THR A 245 -5.82 -2.25 -5.05
CA THR A 245 -4.65 -1.77 -5.80
C THR A 245 -4.98 -1.66 -7.30
N GLY A 246 -4.01 -1.87 -8.19
CA GLY A 246 -4.26 -1.94 -9.63
C GLY A 246 -5.34 -2.97 -9.99
N GLY A 247 -6.24 -2.61 -10.88
CA GLY A 247 -7.47 -3.36 -11.16
C GLY A 247 -8.67 -2.92 -10.30
N GLY A 248 -8.46 -2.06 -9.28
CA GLY A 248 -9.52 -1.50 -8.44
C GLY A 248 -10.37 -2.56 -7.71
N LEU A 249 -11.59 -2.21 -7.34
CA LEU A 249 -12.53 -3.15 -6.72
C LEU A 249 -12.82 -4.35 -7.64
N PRO A 250 -13.07 -4.18 -8.96
CA PRO A 250 -13.34 -5.30 -9.87
C PRO A 250 -12.22 -6.32 -9.99
N GLY A 251 -10.97 -5.87 -9.95
CA GLY A 251 -9.81 -6.76 -10.11
C GLY A 251 -9.34 -7.44 -8.82
N ASN A 252 -9.66 -6.88 -7.65
CA ASN A 252 -9.11 -7.36 -6.39
C ASN A 252 -10.11 -8.16 -5.54
N LEU A 253 -11.37 -7.73 -5.41
CA LEU A 253 -12.33 -8.41 -4.55
C LEU A 253 -12.65 -9.85 -5.01
N PRO A 254 -12.80 -10.17 -6.30
CA PRO A 254 -13.05 -11.55 -6.73
C PRO A 254 -11.97 -12.55 -6.36
N ARG A 255 -10.72 -12.10 -6.14
CA ARG A 255 -9.58 -12.97 -5.78
C ARG A 255 -9.73 -13.68 -4.45
N VAL A 256 -10.60 -13.17 -3.58
CA VAL A 256 -10.82 -13.71 -2.22
C VAL A 256 -12.20 -14.34 -2.04
N LEU A 257 -12.99 -14.38 -3.10
CA LEU A 257 -14.30 -15.03 -3.13
C LEU A 257 -14.17 -16.50 -3.57
N PRO A 258 -14.93 -17.45 -2.99
CA PRO A 258 -14.99 -18.81 -3.50
C PRO A 258 -15.80 -18.91 -4.77
N ALA A 259 -15.57 -19.95 -5.57
CA ALA A 259 -16.41 -20.28 -6.71
C ALA A 259 -17.87 -20.44 -6.27
N GLY A 260 -18.80 -20.07 -7.15
CA GLY A 260 -20.24 -20.09 -6.84
C GLY A 260 -20.72 -18.89 -6.02
N THR A 261 -19.88 -17.83 -5.88
CA THR A 261 -20.26 -16.58 -5.22
C THR A 261 -19.88 -15.34 -6.02
N ALA A 262 -20.60 -14.25 -5.77
CA ALA A 262 -20.25 -12.92 -6.25
C ALA A 262 -20.46 -11.88 -5.13
N ALA A 263 -19.80 -10.74 -5.24
CA ALA A 263 -20.08 -9.58 -4.40
C ALA A 263 -20.99 -8.60 -5.15
N ILE A 264 -22.03 -8.10 -4.48
CA ILE A 264 -22.83 -6.97 -4.96
C ILE A 264 -22.51 -5.79 -4.06
N LEU A 265 -21.93 -4.74 -4.66
CA LEU A 265 -21.58 -3.50 -3.98
C LEU A 265 -22.54 -2.39 -4.38
N ASP A 266 -22.87 -1.51 -3.43
CA ASP A 266 -23.61 -0.29 -3.65
C ASP A 266 -22.69 0.91 -3.43
N ALA A 267 -22.35 1.62 -4.49
CA ALA A 267 -21.45 2.76 -4.43
C ALA A 267 -22.07 4.00 -3.72
N ALA A 268 -23.36 3.98 -3.40
CA ALA A 268 -23.97 4.94 -2.50
C ALA A 268 -23.58 4.71 -1.02
N GLY A 269 -23.06 3.52 -0.70
CA GLY A 269 -22.63 3.13 0.66
C GLY A 269 -21.35 3.80 1.16
N TRP A 270 -20.62 4.53 0.29
CA TRP A 270 -19.44 5.30 0.70
C TRP A 270 -19.31 6.63 -0.04
N PRO A 271 -18.74 7.67 0.63
CA PRO A 271 -18.49 8.93 -0.03
C PRO A 271 -17.33 8.79 -1.03
N LEU A 272 -17.52 9.26 -2.27
CA LEU A 272 -16.43 9.35 -3.23
C LEU A 272 -15.53 10.56 -2.84
N PRO A 273 -14.24 10.36 -2.49
CA PRO A 273 -13.36 11.47 -2.15
C PRO A 273 -13.20 12.46 -3.31
N PRO A 274 -13.10 13.79 -3.01
CA PRO A 274 -13.08 14.84 -4.03
C PRO A 274 -12.01 14.69 -5.11
N VAL A 275 -10.87 14.05 -4.79
CA VAL A 275 -9.80 13.77 -5.75
C VAL A 275 -10.28 12.91 -6.91
N PHE A 276 -11.10 11.89 -6.65
CA PHE A 276 -11.61 11.00 -7.70
C PHE A 276 -12.66 11.69 -8.57
N ALA A 277 -13.52 12.50 -7.95
CA ALA A 277 -14.47 13.31 -8.70
C ALA A 277 -13.78 14.34 -9.61
N TRP A 278 -12.64 14.88 -9.17
CA TRP A 278 -11.81 15.75 -10.00
C TRP A 278 -11.16 14.98 -11.14
N LEU A 279 -10.53 13.82 -10.86
CA LEU A 279 -9.90 12.98 -11.88
C LEU A 279 -10.87 12.58 -12.97
N ALA A 280 -12.06 12.12 -12.58
CA ALA A 280 -13.11 11.73 -13.52
C ALA A 280 -13.49 12.88 -14.46
N ARG A 281 -13.80 14.06 -13.90
CA ARG A 281 -14.22 15.23 -14.69
C ARG A 281 -13.09 15.82 -15.54
N ALA A 282 -11.92 16.04 -14.93
CA ALA A 282 -10.79 16.66 -15.63
C ALA A 282 -10.19 15.76 -16.72
N GLY A 283 -10.25 14.44 -16.52
CA GLY A 283 -9.77 13.46 -17.47
C GLY A 283 -10.84 12.91 -18.43
N SER A 284 -12.12 13.27 -18.23
CA SER A 284 -13.26 12.62 -18.92
C SER A 284 -13.17 11.08 -18.84
N VAL A 285 -12.82 10.59 -17.63
CA VAL A 285 -12.62 9.16 -17.38
C VAL A 285 -13.96 8.54 -17.05
N THR A 286 -14.31 7.43 -17.74
CA THR A 286 -15.61 6.76 -17.52
C THR A 286 -15.68 6.11 -16.13
N PRO A 287 -16.89 5.88 -15.57
CA PRO A 287 -17.05 5.23 -14.27
C PRO A 287 -16.36 3.85 -14.20
N GLU A 288 -16.44 3.07 -15.26
CA GLU A 288 -15.83 1.74 -15.35
C GLU A 288 -14.31 1.82 -15.29
N GLU A 289 -13.71 2.79 -16.01
CA GLU A 289 -12.27 3.02 -15.98
C GLU A 289 -11.83 3.56 -14.61
N MET A 290 -12.61 4.46 -14.00
CA MET A 290 -12.34 4.95 -12.64
C MET A 290 -12.28 3.79 -11.63
N LEU A 291 -13.26 2.88 -11.67
CA LEU A 291 -13.33 1.73 -10.77
C LEU A 291 -12.25 0.67 -11.05
N THR A 292 -11.69 0.64 -12.26
CA THR A 292 -10.62 -0.29 -12.64
C THR A 292 -9.24 0.26 -12.30
N VAL A 293 -9.02 1.56 -12.50
CA VAL A 293 -7.69 2.18 -12.28
C VAL A 293 -7.49 2.58 -10.83
N PHE A 294 -8.55 3.04 -10.14
CA PHE A 294 -8.46 3.66 -8.83
C PHE A 294 -9.25 2.90 -7.76
N ASN A 295 -8.88 3.15 -6.50
CA ASN A 295 -9.59 2.62 -5.34
C ASN A 295 -10.95 3.32 -5.07
N CYS A 296 -11.21 4.46 -5.70
CA CYS A 296 -12.43 5.26 -5.58
C CYS A 296 -12.91 5.49 -4.13
N GLY A 297 -11.97 5.60 -3.19
CA GLY A 297 -12.26 5.87 -1.78
C GLY A 297 -12.25 4.65 -0.85
N ILE A 298 -12.17 3.44 -1.39
CA ILE A 298 -12.07 2.19 -0.60
C ILE A 298 -10.69 1.57 -0.83
N GLY A 299 -9.82 1.62 0.18
CA GLY A 299 -8.48 1.05 0.07
C GLY A 299 -8.36 -0.39 0.58
N MET A 300 -9.28 -0.83 1.44
CA MET A 300 -9.31 -2.20 1.96
C MET A 300 -10.76 -2.67 2.04
N VAL A 301 -11.02 -3.87 1.57
CA VAL A 301 -12.33 -4.54 1.68
C VAL A 301 -12.20 -5.68 2.68
N LEU A 302 -13.22 -5.85 3.54
CA LEU A 302 -13.31 -6.90 4.55
C LEU A 302 -14.62 -7.66 4.36
N ILE A 303 -14.57 -8.99 4.39
CA ILE A 303 -15.76 -9.86 4.35
C ILE A 303 -15.95 -10.47 5.73
N VAL A 304 -17.13 -10.27 6.31
CA VAL A 304 -17.45 -10.65 7.68
C VAL A 304 -18.84 -11.30 7.79
N GLY A 305 -18.98 -12.29 8.67
CA GLY A 305 -20.28 -12.92 8.97
C GLY A 305 -21.07 -12.21 10.08
N ASP A 306 -20.37 -11.47 10.96
CA ASP A 306 -20.94 -10.64 12.02
C ASP A 306 -20.52 -9.17 11.84
N PRO A 307 -21.29 -8.36 11.11
CA PRO A 307 -20.93 -6.97 10.87
C PRO A 307 -20.99 -6.08 12.11
N ALA A 308 -21.80 -6.42 13.10
CA ALA A 308 -21.90 -5.64 14.34
C ALA A 308 -20.67 -5.84 15.21
N GLY A 309 -20.27 -7.09 15.46
CA GLY A 309 -19.04 -7.41 16.17
C GLY A 309 -17.79 -6.89 15.45
N ALA A 310 -17.75 -7.01 14.12
CA ALA A 310 -16.66 -6.50 13.32
C ALA A 310 -16.49 -4.97 13.44
N ARG A 311 -17.58 -4.20 13.36
CA ARG A 311 -17.55 -2.75 13.55
C ARG A 311 -17.11 -2.36 14.96
N ALA A 312 -17.49 -3.10 15.98
CA ALA A 312 -17.06 -2.83 17.36
C ALA A 312 -15.55 -2.99 17.52
N VAL A 313 -14.97 -4.05 16.95
CA VAL A 313 -13.50 -4.28 16.96
C VAL A 313 -12.78 -3.18 16.18
N LEU A 314 -13.27 -2.85 14.98
CA LEU A 314 -12.67 -1.81 14.14
C LEU A 314 -12.74 -0.42 14.79
N ALA A 315 -13.87 -0.10 15.43
CA ALA A 315 -14.03 1.16 16.18
C ALA A 315 -13.07 1.27 17.37
N ALA A 316 -12.75 0.17 18.04
CA ALA A 316 -11.74 0.14 19.10
C ALA A 316 -10.32 0.44 18.58
N GLU A 317 -10.05 0.14 17.30
CA GLU A 317 -8.80 0.51 16.61
C GLU A 317 -8.85 1.92 15.95
N GLY A 318 -9.92 2.67 16.17
CA GLY A 318 -10.14 4.00 15.61
C GLY A 318 -10.60 4.00 14.15
N GLU A 319 -11.13 2.87 13.66
CA GLU A 319 -11.58 2.71 12.29
C GLU A 319 -13.09 2.85 12.14
N THR A 320 -13.51 3.53 11.06
CA THR A 320 -14.90 3.52 10.60
C THR A 320 -15.03 2.57 9.42
N ALA A 321 -15.79 1.51 9.61
CA ALA A 321 -16.11 0.56 8.55
C ALA A 321 -17.46 0.89 7.91
N LEU A 322 -17.42 1.08 6.60
CA LEU A 322 -18.59 1.38 5.77
C LEU A 322 -19.17 0.05 5.26
N GLU A 323 -20.48 -0.13 5.35
CA GLU A 323 -21.13 -1.25 4.67
C GLU A 323 -21.30 -0.90 3.21
N ILE A 324 -20.56 -1.61 2.35
CA ILE A 324 -20.51 -1.33 0.92
C ILE A 324 -21.20 -2.40 0.06
N GLY A 325 -21.66 -3.50 0.68
CA GLY A 325 -22.33 -4.55 -0.06
C GLY A 325 -22.41 -5.88 0.67
N ARG A 326 -22.67 -6.94 -0.09
CA ARG A 326 -22.83 -8.31 0.42
C ARG A 326 -22.33 -9.35 -0.57
N VAL A 327 -22.00 -10.52 -0.05
CA VAL A 327 -21.74 -11.74 -0.83
C VAL A 327 -23.07 -12.42 -1.17
N VAL A 328 -23.24 -12.86 -2.39
CA VAL A 328 -24.42 -13.59 -2.88
C VAL A 328 -23.99 -14.90 -3.55
N ALA A 329 -24.92 -15.85 -3.65
CA ALA A 329 -24.75 -17.02 -4.50
C ALA A 329 -24.76 -16.57 -5.97
N ALA A 330 -23.89 -17.16 -6.78
CA ALA A 330 -23.79 -16.91 -8.21
C ALA A 330 -23.33 -18.19 -8.93
N ASP A 331 -23.67 -18.34 -10.19
CA ASP A 331 -23.18 -19.44 -11.00
C ASP A 331 -21.80 -19.09 -11.59
N GLY A 332 -20.88 -20.06 -11.59
CA GLY A 332 -19.57 -19.92 -12.24
C GLY A 332 -18.44 -19.36 -11.37
N PRO A 333 -17.46 -18.67 -11.98
CA PRO A 333 -16.31 -18.11 -11.27
C PRO A 333 -16.71 -16.94 -10.36
N PRO A 334 -15.88 -16.59 -9.37
CA PRO A 334 -16.09 -15.41 -8.53
C PRO A 334 -16.28 -14.14 -9.36
N GLY A 335 -17.25 -13.32 -8.99
CA GLY A 335 -17.57 -12.09 -9.69
C GLY A 335 -17.89 -10.92 -8.79
N ILE A 336 -18.06 -9.75 -9.40
CA ILE A 336 -18.47 -8.52 -8.71
C ILE A 336 -19.47 -7.75 -9.57
N ARG A 337 -20.47 -7.16 -8.93
CA ARG A 337 -21.33 -6.12 -9.50
C ARG A 337 -21.28 -4.89 -8.62
N ILE A 338 -21.12 -3.71 -9.22
CA ILE A 338 -21.12 -2.44 -8.51
C ILE A 338 -22.29 -1.61 -9.02
N ASP A 339 -23.25 -1.35 -8.17
CA ASP A 339 -24.41 -0.50 -8.46
C ASP A 339 -24.00 0.96 -8.21
N LEU A 340 -23.99 1.77 -9.27
CA LEU A 340 -23.58 3.18 -9.21
C LEU A 340 -24.80 4.08 -9.00
N PRO A 341 -24.75 5.06 -8.07
CA PRO A 341 -25.82 6.02 -7.91
C PRO A 341 -25.90 7.00 -9.10
N ALA A 342 -27.07 7.55 -9.35
CA ALA A 342 -27.24 8.57 -10.36
C ALA A 342 -26.29 9.77 -10.10
N GLY A 343 -25.58 10.20 -11.15
CA GLY A 343 -24.61 11.30 -11.05
C GLY A 343 -23.23 10.88 -10.52
N TRP A 344 -22.92 9.59 -10.43
CA TRP A 344 -21.55 9.15 -10.23
C TRP A 344 -20.66 9.78 -11.30
N PRO A 345 -19.53 10.46 -10.90
CA PRO A 345 -18.71 11.18 -11.86
C PRO A 345 -17.98 10.22 -12.82
N GLY A 346 -18.01 10.59 -14.10
CA GLY A 346 -17.42 9.88 -15.23
C GLY A 346 -18.02 10.34 -16.54
#